data_55ecc1925bb661522e7f2a77b1fd9900
#
_entry.id   55ecc1925bb661522e7f2a77b1fd9900
#
_cell.length_a   1.000
_cell.length_b   1.000
_cell.length_c   1.000
_cell.angle_alpha   90.00
_cell.angle_beta   90.00
_cell.angle_gamma   90.00
#
_symmetry.space_group_name_H-M   'P 1'
#
loop_
_entity.id
_entity.type
_entity.pdbx_description
1 polymer ?
#
loop_
_entity_poly.entity_id
_entity_poly.type
_entity_poly.pdbx_seq_one_letter_code
_entity_poly.pdbx_strand_id
1 'polypeptide(L)'
;MISKILMGAGAAALLASGAMAQDSTFGTTSTDTVNITAEVAPVVRVSGLDDVNFDLNEAFFNQSGPNTYKNQMFCVYSNVSNAGSFSISATGTPAPAFGSNAWAVTNSGDGSILAFTMKVYDGSLDRVVGPGDNWSGFSSAQWNGDRPDTGDCSDTGDNTRLQVTFSKDNVLGANAGTYAGAITLVASAT
;
A
#
# COMPACT_ATOMS: atom_id res chain seq x y z
N MET A 1 0.33 35.72 -3.03
CA MET A 1 -0.88 34.92 -3.23
C MET A 1 -0.87 33.81 -2.19
N ILE A 2 -1.75 33.90 -1.18
CA ILE A 2 -1.76 33.01 -0.02
C ILE A 2 -2.72 31.88 -0.34
N SER A 3 -2.18 30.65 -0.52
CA SER A 3 -2.98 29.44 -0.73
C SER A 3 -3.56 28.96 0.60
N LYS A 4 -4.88 28.96 0.73
CA LYS A 4 -5.59 28.45 1.90
C LYS A 4 -5.70 26.94 1.82
N ILE A 5 -5.02 26.25 2.72
CA ILE A 5 -5.19 24.81 2.96
C ILE A 5 -6.50 24.64 3.72
N LEU A 6 -7.50 24.03 3.09
CA LEU A 6 -8.77 23.67 3.71
C LEU A 6 -8.60 22.33 4.43
N MET A 7 -8.34 22.38 5.73
CA MET A 7 -8.44 21.20 6.60
C MET A 7 -9.92 20.86 6.80
N GLY A 8 -10.37 19.77 6.19
CA GLY A 8 -11.68 19.20 6.46
C GLY A 8 -11.70 18.54 7.83
N ALA A 9 -12.21 19.24 8.83
CA ALA A 9 -12.53 18.65 10.12
C ALA A 9 -13.79 17.78 9.96
N GLY A 10 -13.62 16.45 9.94
CA GLY A 10 -14.70 15.50 10.07
C GLY A 10 -15.31 15.62 11.47
N ALA A 11 -16.51 16.19 11.56
CA ALA A 11 -17.26 16.22 12.79
C ALA A 11 -17.76 14.81 13.12
N ALA A 12 -17.15 14.15 14.09
CA ALA A 12 -17.71 12.97 14.73
C ALA A 12 -18.93 13.41 15.53
N ALA A 13 -20.13 13.08 15.03
CA ALA A 13 -21.36 13.26 15.77
C ALA A 13 -21.40 12.21 16.91
N LEU A 14 -21.08 12.64 18.11
CA LEU A 14 -21.33 11.88 19.33
C LEU A 14 -22.85 11.84 19.55
N LEU A 15 -23.47 10.73 19.16
CA LEU A 15 -24.82 10.40 19.59
C LEU A 15 -24.72 9.97 21.06
N ALA A 16 -24.86 10.92 21.97
CA ALA A 16 -25.10 10.63 23.37
C ALA A 16 -26.50 10.01 23.48
N SER A 17 -26.59 8.68 23.37
CA SER A 17 -27.80 7.98 23.84
C SER A 17 -27.81 8.10 25.36
N GLY A 18 -28.70 8.91 25.89
CA GLY A 18 -28.92 9.06 27.31
C GLY A 18 -29.23 7.69 27.93
N ALA A 19 -28.29 7.19 28.72
CA ALA A 19 -28.56 6.06 29.59
C ALA A 19 -29.67 6.49 30.60
N MET A 20 -30.87 5.94 30.45
CA MET A 20 -31.89 6.00 31.50
C MET A 20 -31.34 5.16 32.64
N ALA A 21 -30.93 5.80 33.72
CA ALA A 21 -30.62 5.12 34.97
C ALA A 21 -31.86 4.33 35.40
N GLN A 22 -31.77 3.04 35.35
CA GLN A 22 -32.82 2.14 35.88
C GLN A 22 -32.68 2.15 37.40
N ASP A 23 -33.74 2.59 38.06
CA ASP A 23 -33.78 2.76 39.51
C ASP A 23 -33.56 1.38 40.17
N SER A 24 -32.51 1.22 40.98
CA SER A 24 -32.21 -0.01 41.68
C SER A 24 -33.14 -0.23 42.85
N THR A 25 -33.71 -1.45 42.95
CA THR A 25 -34.59 -1.84 44.08
C THR A 25 -33.77 -2.12 45.32
N PHE A 26 -34.19 -1.57 46.43
CA PHE A 26 -33.60 -1.87 47.76
C PHE A 26 -33.89 -3.34 48.18
N GLY A 27 -32.85 -4.10 48.41
CA GLY A 27 -32.91 -5.52 48.86
C GLY A 27 -31.63 -5.95 49.55
N THR A 28 -31.53 -7.22 49.91
CA THR A 28 -30.27 -7.81 50.45
C THR A 28 -29.17 -7.93 49.39
N THR A 29 -29.53 -7.84 48.11
CA THR A 29 -28.66 -7.71 46.97
C THR A 29 -29.25 -6.69 46.00
N SER A 30 -28.41 -5.81 45.44
CA SER A 30 -28.78 -4.87 44.40
C SER A 30 -27.84 -5.04 43.20
N THR A 31 -28.38 -5.08 41.97
CA THR A 31 -27.61 -5.17 40.75
C THR A 31 -27.96 -4.00 39.86
N ASP A 32 -26.93 -3.38 39.25
CA ASP A 32 -27.09 -2.35 38.24
C ASP A 32 -26.26 -2.74 37.02
N THR A 33 -26.64 -2.25 35.85
CA THR A 33 -26.01 -2.59 34.57
C THR A 33 -25.45 -1.34 33.91
N VAL A 34 -24.16 -1.37 33.58
CA VAL A 34 -23.50 -0.34 32.78
C VAL A 34 -23.33 -0.89 31.36
N ASN A 35 -23.88 -0.18 30.39
CA ASN A 35 -23.66 -0.45 28.98
C ASN A 35 -22.43 0.32 28.50
N ILE A 36 -21.46 -0.41 27.92
CA ILE A 36 -20.24 0.17 27.36
C ILE A 36 -20.26 -0.07 25.85
N THR A 37 -20.12 1.01 25.08
CA THR A 37 -20.01 0.96 23.63
C THR A 37 -18.66 1.55 23.21
N ALA A 38 -17.93 0.83 22.35
CA ALA A 38 -16.70 1.30 21.75
C ALA A 38 -16.75 1.07 20.24
N GLU A 39 -16.29 2.04 19.46
CA GLU A 39 -16.19 1.95 18.02
C GLU A 39 -14.72 2.09 17.62
N VAL A 40 -14.25 1.20 16.75
CA VAL A 40 -12.90 1.22 16.18
C VAL A 40 -13.03 1.44 14.68
N ALA A 41 -12.55 2.60 14.20
CA ALA A 41 -12.54 2.90 12.78
C ALA A 41 -11.57 1.99 12.00
N PRO A 42 -11.87 1.65 10.73
CA PRO A 42 -10.93 0.96 9.87
C PRO A 42 -9.69 1.83 9.60
N VAL A 43 -8.50 1.24 9.72
CA VAL A 43 -7.21 1.90 9.51
C VAL A 43 -6.34 1.03 8.62
N VAL A 44 -5.57 1.68 7.74
CA VAL A 44 -4.52 1.04 6.96
C VAL A 44 -3.25 1.90 6.99
N ARG A 45 -2.09 1.25 6.98
CA ARG A 45 -0.79 1.92 6.92
C ARG A 45 0.15 1.13 6.02
N VAL A 46 0.95 1.86 5.23
CA VAL A 46 2.08 1.31 4.45
C VAL A 46 3.38 1.89 5.03
N SER A 47 4.39 1.04 5.19
CA SER A 47 5.73 1.43 5.67
C SER A 47 6.81 0.51 5.07
N GLY A 48 8.08 0.94 5.14
CA GLY A 48 9.23 0.15 4.69
C GLY A 48 9.47 0.15 3.17
N LEU A 49 8.82 1.04 2.40
CA LEU A 49 9.17 1.22 0.99
C LEU A 49 10.43 2.09 0.87
N ASP A 50 11.43 1.54 0.20
CA ASP A 50 12.69 2.19 -0.13
C ASP A 50 12.83 2.39 -1.65
N ASP A 51 13.82 3.18 -2.05
CA ASP A 51 14.16 3.41 -3.44
C ASP A 51 14.64 2.13 -4.14
N VAL A 52 14.17 1.90 -5.35
CA VAL A 52 14.56 0.76 -6.18
C VAL A 52 15.48 1.24 -7.30
N ASN A 53 16.78 0.92 -7.19
CA ASN A 53 17.79 1.33 -8.15
C ASN A 53 18.20 0.15 -9.03
N PHE A 54 18.25 0.37 -10.35
CA PHE A 54 18.71 -0.60 -11.34
C PHE A 54 20.00 -0.10 -12.02
N ASP A 55 20.98 -1.00 -12.13
CA ASP A 55 22.16 -0.82 -12.97
C ASP A 55 21.96 -1.66 -14.23
N LEU A 56 21.50 -1.00 -15.30
CA LEU A 56 21.19 -1.62 -16.59
C LEU A 56 22.38 -1.53 -17.54
N ASN A 57 23.54 -2.03 -17.10
CA ASN A 57 24.81 -2.02 -17.81
C ASN A 57 25.01 -3.28 -18.68
N GLU A 58 26.22 -3.46 -19.22
CA GLU A 58 26.60 -4.59 -20.08
C GLU A 58 26.32 -5.95 -19.41
N ALA A 59 26.52 -6.07 -18.09
CA ALA A 59 26.25 -7.31 -17.37
C ALA A 59 24.76 -7.71 -17.43
N PHE A 60 23.85 -6.74 -17.45
CA PHE A 60 22.43 -7.00 -17.67
C PHE A 60 22.16 -7.62 -19.05
N PHE A 61 22.79 -7.12 -20.11
CA PHE A 61 22.59 -7.62 -21.47
C PHE A 61 23.14 -9.05 -21.67
N ASN A 62 24.15 -9.43 -20.90
CA ASN A 62 24.78 -10.75 -20.94
C ASN A 62 24.05 -11.79 -20.09
N GLN A 63 23.04 -11.42 -19.30
CA GLN A 63 22.25 -12.37 -18.51
C GLN A 63 21.34 -13.20 -19.40
N SER A 64 21.16 -14.48 -19.03
CA SER A 64 20.18 -15.37 -19.63
C SER A 64 18.79 -14.98 -19.12
N GLY A 65 17.92 -14.49 -20.01
CA GLY A 65 16.54 -14.17 -19.64
C GLY A 65 16.04 -12.88 -20.28
N PRO A 66 14.72 -12.76 -20.49
CA PRO A 66 14.12 -11.63 -21.18
C PRO A 66 13.94 -10.39 -20.29
N ASN A 67 14.07 -10.54 -18.98
CA ASN A 67 13.73 -9.48 -18.04
C ASN A 67 14.72 -9.42 -16.87
N THR A 68 14.83 -8.22 -16.27
CA THR A 68 15.44 -8.06 -14.95
C THR A 68 14.39 -7.52 -13.98
N TYR A 69 14.49 -7.94 -12.73
CA TYR A 69 13.58 -7.47 -11.68
C TYR A 69 14.31 -7.22 -10.37
N LYS A 70 13.76 -6.34 -9.58
CA LYS A 70 14.12 -6.18 -8.17
C LYS A 70 12.87 -6.27 -7.31
N ASN A 71 13.06 -6.84 -6.14
CA ASN A 71 12.05 -6.96 -5.11
C ASN A 71 12.35 -5.96 -4.00
N GLN A 72 11.32 -5.26 -3.57
CA GLN A 72 11.31 -4.45 -2.37
C GLN A 72 10.28 -5.04 -1.41
N MET A 73 10.71 -5.43 -0.24
CA MET A 73 9.81 -5.85 0.83
C MET A 73 9.29 -4.63 1.55
N PHE A 74 8.04 -4.68 1.97
CA PHE A 74 7.40 -3.61 2.73
C PHE A 74 6.27 -4.15 3.59
N CYS A 75 5.79 -3.32 4.50
CA CYS A 75 4.73 -3.66 5.43
C CYS A 75 3.43 -2.97 5.06
N VAL A 76 2.34 -3.73 5.05
CA VAL A 76 0.99 -3.18 5.07
C VAL A 76 0.29 -3.66 6.34
N TYR A 77 -0.17 -2.70 7.13
CA TYR A 77 -1.03 -2.91 8.28
C TYR A 77 -2.47 -2.57 7.93
N SER A 78 -3.42 -3.40 8.34
CA SER A 78 -4.86 -3.10 8.29
C SER A 78 -5.55 -3.75 9.48
N ASN A 79 -6.48 -3.03 10.13
CA ASN A 79 -7.32 -3.56 11.19
C ASN A 79 -8.68 -4.07 10.68
N VAL A 80 -8.89 -4.10 9.37
CA VAL A 80 -10.11 -4.62 8.76
C VAL A 80 -10.08 -6.14 8.77
N SER A 81 -11.08 -6.73 9.41
CA SER A 81 -11.18 -8.19 9.62
C SER A 81 -9.99 -8.82 10.38
N ASN A 82 -10.11 -10.10 10.74
CA ASN A 82 -9.01 -10.86 11.37
C ASN A 82 -7.83 -11.12 10.40
N ALA A 83 -8.03 -10.94 9.09
CA ALA A 83 -7.01 -11.14 8.08
C ALA A 83 -6.28 -9.85 7.67
N GLY A 84 -6.69 -8.69 8.21
CA GLY A 84 -6.11 -7.41 7.85
C GLY A 84 -6.29 -7.07 6.37
N SER A 85 -7.52 -7.18 5.85
CA SER A 85 -7.82 -6.97 4.42
C SER A 85 -7.52 -5.55 3.95
N PHE A 86 -6.99 -5.44 2.74
CA PHE A 86 -6.72 -4.16 2.10
C PHE A 86 -6.77 -4.26 0.57
N SER A 87 -6.89 -3.13 -0.10
CA SER A 87 -6.70 -2.99 -1.54
C SER A 87 -5.45 -2.19 -1.86
N ILE A 88 -4.87 -2.44 -3.04
CA ILE A 88 -3.71 -1.71 -3.55
C ILE A 88 -4.05 -1.06 -4.88
N SER A 89 -3.74 0.22 -4.97
CA SER A 89 -3.66 0.97 -6.23
C SER A 89 -2.33 1.72 -6.32
N ALA A 90 -2.01 2.22 -7.51
CA ALA A 90 -0.79 2.98 -7.72
C ALA A 90 -1.05 4.21 -8.60
N THR A 91 -0.24 5.24 -8.39
CA THR A 91 -0.17 6.42 -9.25
C THR A 91 1.27 6.70 -9.66
N GLY A 92 1.46 7.13 -10.90
CA GLY A 92 2.76 7.39 -11.51
C GLY A 92 2.60 7.78 -12.96
N THR A 93 3.68 7.76 -13.73
CA THR A 93 3.63 8.04 -15.17
C THR A 93 3.28 6.77 -15.94
N PRO A 94 2.13 6.71 -16.64
CA PRO A 94 1.76 5.55 -17.44
C PRO A 94 2.56 5.50 -18.75
N ALA A 95 2.80 4.28 -19.27
CA ALA A 95 3.46 4.03 -20.54
C ALA A 95 2.58 3.18 -21.49
N PRO A 96 1.41 3.67 -21.95
CA PRO A 96 0.42 2.87 -22.67
C PRO A 96 0.93 2.31 -24.01
N ALA A 97 1.94 2.93 -24.62
CA ALA A 97 2.58 2.41 -25.83
C ALA A 97 3.31 1.07 -25.62
N PHE A 98 3.62 0.73 -24.35
CA PHE A 98 4.32 -0.51 -23.94
C PHE A 98 3.38 -1.53 -23.28
N GLY A 99 2.08 -1.25 -23.22
CA GLY A 99 1.05 -2.10 -22.64
C GLY A 99 0.22 -1.38 -21.57
N SER A 100 -1.00 -1.87 -21.32
CA SER A 100 -1.94 -1.26 -20.38
C SER A 100 -1.42 -1.19 -18.94
N ASN A 101 -0.54 -2.12 -18.56
CA ASN A 101 0.01 -2.22 -17.19
C ASN A 101 1.42 -1.63 -17.07
N ALA A 102 1.87 -0.89 -18.11
CA ALA A 102 3.21 -0.33 -18.12
C ALA A 102 3.27 1.05 -17.49
N TRP A 103 4.31 1.26 -16.72
CA TRP A 103 4.74 2.52 -16.12
C TRP A 103 5.99 3.05 -16.81
N ALA A 104 6.30 4.31 -16.67
CA ALA A 104 7.47 4.95 -17.24
C ALA A 104 8.37 5.61 -16.22
N VAL A 105 9.67 5.50 -16.43
CA VAL A 105 10.68 6.42 -15.92
C VAL A 105 11.21 7.24 -17.10
N THR A 106 11.60 8.48 -16.86
CA THR A 106 11.98 9.45 -17.87
C THR A 106 13.47 9.76 -17.81
N ASN A 107 14.12 9.79 -18.97
CA ASN A 107 15.50 10.24 -19.11
C ASN A 107 15.59 11.76 -18.92
N SER A 108 16.42 12.18 -17.98
CA SER A 108 16.60 13.59 -17.66
C SER A 108 17.30 14.40 -18.77
N GLY A 109 18.01 13.73 -19.68
CA GLY A 109 18.79 14.37 -20.74
C GLY A 109 17.98 14.70 -21.98
N ASP A 110 17.12 13.78 -22.43
CA ASP A 110 16.41 13.90 -23.72
C ASP A 110 14.90 13.70 -23.62
N GLY A 111 14.37 13.40 -22.40
CA GLY A 111 12.95 13.17 -22.18
C GLY A 111 12.43 11.82 -22.68
N SER A 112 13.30 10.94 -23.20
CA SER A 112 12.90 9.59 -23.59
C SER A 112 12.41 8.79 -22.40
N ILE A 113 11.53 7.81 -22.64
CA ILE A 113 10.95 6.99 -21.58
C ILE A 113 11.50 5.56 -21.61
N LEU A 114 11.63 4.95 -20.44
CA LEU A 114 11.90 3.55 -20.27
C LEU A 114 10.74 2.91 -19.49
N ALA A 115 10.06 1.97 -20.13
CA ALA A 115 8.89 1.34 -19.57
C ALA A 115 9.23 0.14 -18.67
N PHE A 116 8.47 -0.01 -17.59
CA PHE A 116 8.56 -1.12 -16.67
C PHE A 116 7.16 -1.61 -16.24
N THR A 117 7.10 -2.79 -15.65
CA THR A 117 5.90 -3.33 -15.01
C THR A 117 6.15 -3.53 -13.52
N MET A 118 5.05 -3.56 -12.77
CA MET A 118 5.07 -3.69 -11.33
C MET A 118 4.09 -4.76 -10.87
N LYS A 119 4.50 -5.56 -9.88
CA LYS A 119 3.65 -6.54 -9.21
C LYS A 119 3.69 -6.35 -7.72
N VAL A 120 2.57 -6.62 -7.07
CA VAL A 120 2.47 -6.70 -5.61
C VAL A 120 2.06 -8.12 -5.22
N TYR A 121 2.71 -8.63 -4.19
CA TYR A 121 2.53 -9.98 -3.67
C TYR A 121 2.47 -9.95 -2.14
N ASP A 122 1.43 -10.57 -1.55
CA ASP A 122 1.18 -10.62 -0.10
C ASP A 122 1.39 -12.02 0.52
N GLY A 123 2.04 -12.93 -0.22
CA GLY A 123 2.20 -14.33 0.20
C GLY A 123 1.13 -15.26 -0.38
N SER A 124 -0.04 -14.76 -0.77
CA SER A 124 -1.13 -15.53 -1.38
C SER A 124 -1.54 -15.01 -2.75
N LEU A 125 -1.60 -13.71 -2.92
CA LEU A 125 -1.98 -13.05 -4.18
C LEU A 125 -0.77 -12.45 -4.88
N ASP A 126 -0.67 -12.67 -6.20
CA ASP A 126 0.29 -12.03 -7.11
C ASP A 126 -0.51 -11.21 -8.14
N ARG A 127 -0.39 -9.90 -8.11
CA ARG A 127 -1.13 -8.99 -8.98
C ARG A 127 -0.21 -8.02 -9.69
N VAL A 128 -0.36 -7.94 -11.01
CA VAL A 128 0.21 -6.82 -11.77
C VAL A 128 -0.59 -5.57 -11.46
N VAL A 129 0.09 -4.52 -11.06
CA VAL A 129 -0.53 -3.23 -10.71
C VAL A 129 -0.17 -2.22 -11.79
N GLY A 130 -1.11 -1.95 -12.67
CA GLY A 130 -1.00 -0.99 -13.76
C GLY A 130 -1.70 0.33 -13.47
N PRO A 131 -1.56 1.30 -14.39
CA PRO A 131 -2.27 2.57 -14.31
C PRO A 131 -3.79 2.39 -14.25
N GLY A 132 -4.42 2.91 -13.20
CA GLY A 132 -5.87 2.82 -12.99
C GLY A 132 -6.36 1.54 -12.33
N ASP A 133 -5.48 0.58 -12.07
CA ASP A 133 -5.85 -0.63 -11.32
C ASP A 133 -6.13 -0.32 -9.86
N ASN A 134 -7.11 -1.04 -9.30
CA ASN A 134 -7.38 -1.10 -7.87
C ASN A 134 -7.71 -2.55 -7.51
N TRP A 135 -6.73 -3.25 -6.97
CA TRP A 135 -6.84 -4.67 -6.63
C TRP A 135 -7.20 -4.84 -5.17
N SER A 136 -8.31 -5.53 -4.91
CA SER A 136 -8.75 -5.92 -3.56
C SER A 136 -8.39 -7.40 -3.26
N GLY A 137 -8.59 -7.78 -2.00
CA GLY A 137 -8.38 -9.15 -1.54
C GLY A 137 -6.95 -9.44 -1.07
N PHE A 138 -6.08 -8.45 -1.02
CA PHE A 138 -4.83 -8.58 -0.28
C PHE A 138 -5.10 -8.73 1.21
N SER A 139 -4.25 -9.44 1.90
CA SER A 139 -4.34 -9.64 3.34
C SER A 139 -2.98 -9.53 4.00
N SER A 140 -2.95 -8.91 5.16
CA SER A 140 -1.79 -8.93 6.03
C SER A 140 -1.86 -10.15 6.95
N ALA A 141 -1.77 -11.36 6.38
CA ALA A 141 -1.99 -12.64 7.06
C ALA A 141 -1.08 -12.90 8.27
N GLN A 142 -0.06 -12.10 8.49
CA GLN A 142 0.86 -12.17 9.64
C GLN A 142 0.36 -11.42 10.88
N TRP A 143 -0.85 -10.96 10.85
CA TRP A 143 -1.43 -10.08 11.85
C TRP A 143 -2.01 -10.78 13.08
N ASN A 144 -1.93 -12.10 13.16
CA ASN A 144 -2.44 -12.89 14.25
C ASN A 144 -1.54 -12.84 15.49
N GLY A 145 -1.56 -11.75 16.22
CA GLY A 145 -1.10 -11.74 17.59
C GLY A 145 -0.15 -10.64 18.03
N ASP A 146 0.68 -10.11 17.16
CA ASP A 146 1.57 -9.00 17.50
C ASP A 146 1.00 -7.71 16.96
N ARG A 147 0.52 -6.87 17.85
CA ARG A 147 0.25 -5.48 17.52
C ARG A 147 1.58 -4.81 17.28
N PRO A 148 1.85 -4.25 16.09
CA PRO A 148 2.91 -3.30 16.02
C PRO A 148 2.47 -2.08 16.83
N ASP A 149 3.02 -1.86 17.99
CA ASP A 149 2.84 -0.62 18.74
C ASP A 149 3.25 0.59 17.90
N THR A 150 4.04 0.36 16.90
CA THR A 150 4.56 1.33 15.91
C THR A 150 3.82 1.29 14.57
N GLY A 151 3.11 0.20 14.21
CA GLY A 151 2.43 0.02 12.93
C GLY A 151 3.39 -0.06 11.73
N ASP A 152 4.61 -0.55 11.93
CA ASP A 152 5.70 -0.63 10.95
C ASP A 152 6.20 -2.05 10.67
N CYS A 153 5.48 -3.07 11.14
CA CYS A 153 5.89 -4.48 11.07
C CYS A 153 7.27 -4.79 11.68
N SER A 154 7.79 -3.96 12.56
CA SER A 154 9.10 -4.18 13.18
C SER A 154 9.16 -5.51 13.96
N ASP A 155 8.03 -5.96 14.49
CA ASP A 155 7.93 -7.17 15.29
C ASP A 155 7.60 -8.42 14.44
N THR A 156 6.94 -8.26 13.28
CA THR A 156 6.49 -9.37 12.43
C THR A 156 7.27 -9.49 11.12
N GLY A 157 8.06 -8.47 10.77
CA GLY A 157 8.72 -8.35 9.48
C GLY A 157 7.79 -7.91 8.35
N ASP A 158 8.37 -7.61 7.19
CA ASP A 158 7.64 -7.20 6.01
C ASP A 158 6.74 -8.33 5.50
N ASN A 159 5.49 -8.01 5.23
CA ASN A 159 4.46 -8.97 4.83
C ASN A 159 4.07 -8.87 3.35
N THR A 160 4.57 -7.88 2.65
CA THR A 160 4.22 -7.60 1.26
C THR A 160 5.48 -7.32 0.43
N ARG A 161 5.46 -7.74 -0.81
CA ARG A 161 6.56 -7.57 -1.75
C ARG A 161 6.12 -6.79 -2.98
N LEU A 162 6.81 -5.71 -3.28
CA LEU A 162 6.80 -5.03 -4.56
C LEU A 162 7.88 -5.63 -5.46
N GLN A 163 7.53 -6.02 -6.68
CA GLN A 163 8.47 -6.41 -7.72
C GLN A 163 8.38 -5.42 -8.87
N VAL A 164 9.49 -4.78 -9.18
CA VAL A 164 9.66 -3.91 -10.37
C VAL A 164 10.43 -4.66 -11.41
N THR A 165 9.95 -4.69 -12.66
CA THR A 165 10.52 -5.47 -13.76
C THR A 165 10.72 -4.62 -15.00
N PHE A 166 11.95 -4.59 -15.52
CA PHE A 166 12.27 -4.08 -16.85
C PHE A 166 12.42 -5.23 -17.85
N SER A 167 11.79 -5.13 -19.01
CA SER A 167 12.05 -6.08 -20.10
C SER A 167 13.35 -5.72 -20.82
N LYS A 168 14.07 -6.74 -21.26
CA LYS A 168 15.32 -6.56 -22.02
C LYS A 168 15.10 -5.79 -23.32
N ASP A 169 13.99 -6.04 -23.99
CA ASP A 169 13.64 -5.34 -25.25
C ASP A 169 13.43 -3.84 -25.02
N ASN A 170 12.76 -3.45 -23.93
CA ASN A 170 12.57 -2.04 -23.61
C ASN A 170 13.90 -1.34 -23.29
N VAL A 171 14.80 -2.04 -22.58
CA VAL A 171 16.13 -1.50 -22.24
C VAL A 171 17.02 -1.38 -23.47
N LEU A 172 16.99 -2.36 -24.38
CA LEU A 172 17.73 -2.31 -25.66
C LEU A 172 17.25 -1.21 -26.59
N GLY A 173 15.97 -0.86 -26.55
CA GLY A 173 15.40 0.23 -27.34
C GLY A 173 15.56 1.62 -26.71
N ALA A 174 16.09 1.70 -25.49
CA ALA A 174 16.21 2.95 -24.75
C ALA A 174 17.54 3.68 -25.09
N ASN A 175 17.51 5.02 -25.05
CA ASN A 175 18.70 5.84 -25.17
C ASN A 175 19.59 5.69 -23.92
N ALA A 176 20.90 5.87 -24.08
CA ALA A 176 21.78 5.91 -22.92
C ALA A 176 21.48 7.15 -22.06
N GLY A 177 21.46 6.98 -20.72
CA GLY A 177 21.20 8.07 -19.80
C GLY A 177 20.69 7.60 -18.43
N THR A 178 20.40 8.56 -17.58
CA THR A 178 19.79 8.32 -16.26
C THR A 178 18.28 8.47 -16.36
N TYR A 179 17.57 7.42 -16.06
CA TYR A 179 16.11 7.39 -16.01
C TYR A 179 15.64 7.48 -14.57
N ALA A 180 14.69 8.37 -14.30
CA ALA A 180 14.10 8.56 -12.98
C ALA A 180 12.58 8.70 -13.07
N GLY A 181 11.91 8.31 -12.01
CA GLY A 181 10.46 8.42 -11.85
C GLY A 181 10.04 7.97 -10.46
N ALA A 182 8.79 8.24 -10.12
CA ALA A 182 8.21 7.82 -8.85
C ALA A 182 6.88 7.11 -9.09
N ILE A 183 6.64 6.08 -8.28
CA ILE A 183 5.33 5.43 -8.13
C ILE A 183 4.89 5.62 -6.68
N THR A 184 3.67 6.11 -6.51
CA THR A 184 3.02 6.16 -5.20
C THR A 184 2.09 4.98 -5.07
N LEU A 185 2.34 4.09 -4.12
CA LEU A 185 1.42 3.02 -3.74
C LEU A 185 0.41 3.55 -2.74
N VAL A 186 -0.85 3.20 -2.94
CA VAL A 186 -1.95 3.53 -2.05
C VAL A 186 -2.59 2.22 -1.58
N ALA A 187 -2.53 1.96 -0.29
CA ALA A 187 -3.30 0.91 0.34
C ALA A 187 -4.57 1.50 0.96
N SER A 188 -5.69 0.82 0.79
CA SER A 188 -6.97 1.21 1.36
C SER A 188 -7.59 0.06 2.13
N ALA A 189 -8.17 0.35 3.28
CA ALA A 189 -8.90 -0.62 4.09
C ALA A 189 -10.17 -1.09 3.35
N THR A 190 -10.40 -2.42 3.22
CA THR A 190 -11.52 -3.01 2.46
C THR A 190 -12.23 -4.11 3.23
#